data_b0cdddf772dfa533c32edefe24a481ff
#
_entry.id   b0cdddf772dfa533c32edefe24a481ff
#
_cell.length_a   1.000
_cell.length_b   1.000
_cell.length_c   1.000
_cell.angle_alpha   90.00
_cell.angle_beta   90.00
_cell.angle_gamma   90.00
#
_symmetry.space_group_name_H-M   'P 1'
#
loop_
_entity.id
_entity.type
_entity.pdbx_description
1 polymer ?
#
loop_
_entity_poly.entity_id
_entity_poly.type
_entity_poly.pdbx_seq_one_letter_code
_entity_poly.pdbx_strand_id
1 'polypeptide(L)'
;FLAEHDEPEQHPKLLAALQVYNQRIYVEKQSGLVDLEACEEPAVDLTAYGIDDEIIGVLEIPAMELTMPVYLGASDAHLAAGAAVLGNTSAPIGGDNTNCVIAGHRGWRGADYFRHIDRLHVGGTVKLTNLWETLTYTVMDIQIIQPHEIEKIKIQPNRDLLTLLTCHPYASGGRQRYVVYCERTEN
;
A
#
# COMPACT_ATOMS: atom_id res chain seq x y z
N PHE A 1 -12.70 14.89 -1.89
CA PHE A 1 -11.29 14.61 -2.17
C PHE A 1 -11.14 13.64 -3.35
N LEU A 2 -11.73 12.44 -3.30
CA LEU A 2 -11.76 11.51 -4.42
C LEU A 2 -12.85 11.84 -5.47
N ALA A 3 -13.80 12.70 -5.12
CA ALA A 3 -14.93 13.07 -5.98
C ALA A 3 -14.55 14.06 -7.11
N GLU A 4 -13.38 14.66 -7.07
CA GLU A 4 -12.91 15.61 -8.09
C GLU A 4 -12.29 14.94 -9.32
N HIS A 5 -12.15 13.60 -9.28
CA HIS A 5 -11.53 12.81 -10.36
C HIS A 5 -12.57 12.08 -11.22
N ASP A 6 -13.78 12.60 -11.30
CA ASP A 6 -14.90 11.96 -11.99
C ASP A 6 -14.81 12.15 -13.52
N GLU A 7 -13.83 11.48 -14.13
CA GLU A 7 -13.77 11.26 -15.58
C GLU A 7 -14.38 9.88 -15.88
N PRO A 8 -15.68 9.79 -16.19
CA PRO A 8 -16.41 8.52 -16.23
C PRO A 8 -15.85 7.45 -17.18
N GLU A 9 -15.07 7.86 -18.18
CA GLU A 9 -14.48 6.93 -19.16
C GLU A 9 -13.09 6.43 -18.76
N GLN A 10 -12.36 7.16 -17.91
CA GLN A 10 -10.99 6.82 -17.56
C GLN A 10 -10.91 5.82 -16.39
N HIS A 11 -11.82 5.91 -15.43
CA HIS A 11 -11.79 5.06 -14.25
C HIS A 11 -12.02 3.56 -14.58
N PRO A 12 -12.92 3.15 -15.48
CA PRO A 12 -13.02 1.74 -15.90
C PRO A 12 -11.78 1.23 -16.63
N LYS A 13 -11.14 2.06 -17.45
CA LYS A 13 -9.89 1.71 -18.13
C LYS A 13 -8.74 1.56 -17.15
N LEU A 14 -8.65 2.46 -16.19
CA LEU A 14 -7.65 2.38 -15.12
C LEU A 14 -7.85 1.10 -14.30
N LEU A 15 -9.06 0.79 -13.89
CA LEU A 15 -9.34 -0.45 -13.15
C LEU A 15 -8.89 -1.68 -13.92
N ALA A 16 -9.23 -1.76 -15.21
CA ALA A 16 -8.79 -2.85 -16.09
C ALA A 16 -7.26 -2.95 -16.15
N ALA A 17 -6.56 -1.82 -16.29
CA ALA A 17 -5.10 -1.79 -16.32
C ALA A 17 -4.47 -2.28 -15.01
N LEU A 18 -5.05 -1.91 -13.87
CA LEU A 18 -4.60 -2.36 -12.55
C LEU A 18 -4.86 -3.86 -12.34
N GLN A 19 -5.99 -4.37 -12.83
CA GLN A 19 -6.28 -5.81 -12.79
C GLN A 19 -5.28 -6.61 -13.63
N VAL A 20 -4.96 -6.13 -14.84
CA VAL A 20 -3.92 -6.73 -15.69
C VAL A 20 -2.55 -6.70 -15.01
N TYR A 21 -2.20 -5.58 -14.41
CA TYR A 21 -0.95 -5.45 -13.65
C TYR A 21 -0.88 -6.48 -12.50
N ASN A 22 -1.93 -6.59 -11.69
CA ASN A 22 -1.96 -7.53 -10.57
C ASN A 22 -1.81 -8.98 -11.04
N GLN A 23 -2.49 -9.35 -12.13
CA GLN A 23 -2.39 -10.70 -12.70
C GLN A 23 -0.97 -10.96 -13.24
N ARG A 24 -0.37 -9.99 -13.90
CA ARG A 24 0.97 -10.12 -14.47
C ARG A 24 2.02 -10.36 -13.39
N ILE A 25 2.05 -9.55 -12.33
CA ILE A 25 3.05 -9.71 -11.27
C ILE A 25 2.87 -11.03 -10.50
N TYR A 26 1.64 -11.50 -10.37
CA TYR A 26 1.36 -12.81 -9.75
C TYR A 26 1.91 -13.96 -10.62
N VAL A 27 1.61 -13.96 -11.92
CA VAL A 27 2.08 -14.99 -12.86
C VAL A 27 3.61 -14.98 -12.95
N GLU A 28 4.23 -13.82 -12.95
CA GLU A 28 5.68 -13.64 -12.98
C GLU A 28 6.34 -13.87 -11.59
N LYS A 29 5.58 -14.26 -10.57
CA LYS A 29 6.04 -14.51 -9.21
C LYS A 29 6.79 -13.33 -8.60
N GLN A 30 6.36 -12.10 -8.97
CA GLN A 30 6.96 -10.85 -8.52
C GLN A 30 8.49 -10.81 -8.72
N SER A 31 8.96 -11.28 -9.86
CA SER A 31 10.40 -11.32 -10.19
C SER A 31 11.07 -9.93 -10.15
N GLY A 32 10.30 -8.85 -10.33
CA GLY A 32 10.78 -7.48 -10.23
C GLY A 32 10.94 -6.96 -8.80
N LEU A 33 10.42 -7.68 -7.81
CA LEU A 33 10.54 -7.31 -6.40
C LEU A 33 11.87 -7.87 -5.86
N VAL A 34 12.92 -7.06 -5.90
CA VAL A 34 14.29 -7.47 -5.55
C VAL A 34 14.75 -6.97 -4.19
N ASP A 35 14.30 -5.78 -3.78
CA ASP A 35 14.53 -5.24 -2.44
C ASP A 35 13.42 -4.24 -2.07
N LEU A 36 13.36 -3.83 -0.79
CA LEU A 36 12.33 -2.93 -0.29
C LEU A 36 12.63 -1.45 -0.56
N GLU A 37 13.83 -1.12 -1.01
CA GLU A 37 14.26 0.26 -1.25
C GLU A 37 14.09 0.66 -2.74
N ALA A 38 14.09 -0.32 -3.65
CA ALA A 38 13.98 -0.11 -5.10
C ALA A 38 12.54 -0.28 -5.61
N CYS A 39 11.55 0.23 -4.89
CA CYS A 39 10.12 0.06 -5.20
C CYS A 39 9.45 1.36 -5.64
N GLU A 40 10.14 2.20 -6.39
CA GLU A 40 9.65 3.50 -6.84
C GLU A 40 8.69 3.43 -8.03
N GLU A 41 8.79 2.40 -8.86
CA GLU A 41 8.00 2.27 -10.08
C GLU A 41 6.50 2.12 -9.77
N PRO A 42 5.64 3.01 -10.29
CA PRO A 42 4.20 2.85 -10.13
C PRO A 42 3.67 1.69 -10.97
N ALA A 43 2.58 1.07 -10.52
CA ALA A 43 1.88 0.03 -11.27
C ALA A 43 1.45 0.51 -12.66
N VAL A 44 0.95 1.73 -12.74
CA VAL A 44 0.58 2.46 -13.94
C VAL A 44 0.85 3.95 -13.72
N ASP A 45 0.97 4.71 -14.82
CA ASP A 45 1.03 6.16 -14.76
C ASP A 45 -0.39 6.75 -14.62
N LEU A 46 -0.72 7.20 -13.41
CA LEU A 46 -2.06 7.75 -13.11
C LEU A 46 -2.37 9.02 -13.91
N THR A 47 -1.36 9.80 -14.28
CA THR A 47 -1.57 11.02 -15.09
C THR A 47 -2.10 10.69 -16.48
N ALA A 48 -1.74 9.53 -17.03
CA ALA A 48 -2.26 9.04 -18.30
C ALA A 48 -3.77 8.72 -18.25
N TYR A 49 -4.34 8.63 -17.04
CA TYR A 49 -5.77 8.38 -16.80
C TYR A 49 -6.49 9.60 -16.23
N GLY A 50 -5.90 10.80 -16.34
CA GLY A 50 -6.50 12.04 -15.88
C GLY A 50 -6.41 12.30 -14.37
N ILE A 51 -5.59 11.54 -13.65
CA ILE A 51 -5.40 11.71 -12.20
C ILE A 51 -4.07 12.44 -11.96
N ASP A 52 -4.13 13.77 -12.05
CA ASP A 52 -2.95 14.63 -12.04
C ASP A 52 -2.30 14.75 -10.66
N ASP A 53 -3.04 14.56 -9.58
CA ASP A 53 -2.51 14.54 -8.21
C ASP A 53 -1.86 13.20 -7.82
N GLU A 54 -1.97 12.19 -8.69
CA GLU A 54 -1.41 10.85 -8.50
C GLU A 54 -1.91 10.11 -7.24
N ILE A 55 -3.05 10.53 -6.70
CA ILE A 55 -3.66 9.87 -5.53
C ILE A 55 -4.62 8.78 -5.99
N ILE A 56 -4.30 7.53 -5.65
CA ILE A 56 -5.14 6.37 -5.98
C ILE A 56 -6.17 6.07 -4.89
N GLY A 57 -5.95 6.53 -3.69
CA GLY A 57 -6.85 6.24 -2.58
C GLY A 57 -6.49 6.95 -1.29
N VAL A 58 -7.24 6.60 -0.25
CA VAL A 58 -7.07 7.11 1.11
C VAL A 58 -6.99 5.93 2.07
N LEU A 59 -5.98 5.96 2.92
CA LEU A 59 -5.77 4.97 3.98
C LEU A 59 -6.30 5.52 5.30
N GLU A 60 -7.14 4.74 5.98
CA GLU A 60 -7.67 5.07 7.31
C GLU A 60 -7.30 3.97 8.29
N ILE A 61 -6.64 4.36 9.38
CA ILE A 61 -6.24 3.45 10.46
C ILE A 61 -6.75 4.04 11.78
N PRO A 62 -7.97 3.64 12.23
CA PRO A 62 -8.57 4.24 13.41
C PRO A 62 -7.73 4.17 14.69
N ALA A 63 -7.03 3.05 14.92
CA ALA A 63 -6.16 2.88 16.09
C ALA A 63 -5.01 3.90 16.16
N MET A 64 -4.62 4.46 15.02
CA MET A 64 -3.57 5.48 14.90
C MET A 64 -4.15 6.89 14.74
N GLU A 65 -5.47 7.02 14.70
CA GLU A 65 -6.14 8.28 14.33
C GLU A 65 -5.60 8.84 13.01
N LEU A 66 -5.32 7.94 12.04
CA LEU A 66 -4.64 8.27 10.80
C LEU A 66 -5.61 8.23 9.63
N THR A 67 -5.57 9.28 8.82
CA THR A 67 -6.16 9.36 7.48
C THR A 67 -5.13 10.01 6.57
N MET A 68 -4.71 9.33 5.52
CA MET A 68 -3.70 9.89 4.62
C MET A 68 -3.86 9.41 3.19
N PRO A 69 -3.42 10.24 2.20
CA PRO A 69 -3.48 9.85 0.79
C PRO A 69 -2.49 8.73 0.48
N VAL A 70 -2.85 7.93 -0.53
CA VAL A 70 -2.04 6.81 -1.03
C VAL A 70 -1.68 7.06 -2.48
N TYR A 71 -0.39 6.95 -2.77
CA TYR A 71 0.20 7.09 -4.11
C TYR A 71 0.64 5.73 -4.66
N LEU A 72 0.79 5.61 -5.97
CA LEU A 72 1.40 4.44 -6.60
C LEU A 72 2.89 4.66 -6.81
N GLY A 73 3.69 3.71 -6.35
CA GLY A 73 5.16 3.79 -6.39
C GLY A 73 5.73 4.55 -5.18
N ALA A 74 6.70 3.97 -4.52
CA ALA A 74 7.28 4.52 -3.30
C ALA A 74 8.48 5.43 -3.60
N SER A 75 8.24 6.48 -4.39
CA SER A 75 9.22 7.55 -4.61
C SER A 75 9.39 8.42 -3.36
N ASP A 76 10.52 9.12 -3.27
CA ASP A 76 10.75 10.06 -2.17
C ASP A 76 9.68 11.15 -2.12
N ALA A 77 9.22 11.64 -3.29
CA ALA A 77 8.17 12.65 -3.37
C ALA A 77 6.83 12.12 -2.84
N HIS A 78 6.45 10.90 -3.19
CA HIS A 78 5.21 10.28 -2.70
C HIS A 78 5.27 10.03 -1.20
N LEU A 79 6.38 9.50 -0.69
CA LEU A 79 6.56 9.25 0.74
C LEU A 79 6.60 10.54 1.57
N ALA A 80 7.06 11.64 1.00
CA ALA A 80 7.01 12.96 1.64
C ALA A 80 5.57 13.52 1.70
N ALA A 81 4.68 13.11 0.79
CA ALA A 81 3.30 13.59 0.69
C ALA A 81 2.29 12.69 1.42
N GLY A 82 2.58 11.41 1.60
CA GLY A 82 1.65 10.48 2.22
C GLY A 82 2.19 9.06 2.29
N ALA A 83 1.31 8.08 2.16
CA ALA A 83 1.66 6.67 2.03
C ALA A 83 1.80 6.30 0.55
N ALA A 84 2.56 5.27 0.26
CA ALA A 84 2.80 4.84 -1.12
C ALA A 84 2.77 3.32 -1.27
N VAL A 85 2.15 2.84 -2.34
CA VAL A 85 2.19 1.43 -2.72
C VAL A 85 3.55 1.12 -3.31
N LEU A 86 4.24 0.11 -2.76
CA LEU A 86 5.51 -0.35 -3.29
C LEU A 86 5.37 -0.89 -4.71
N GLY A 87 6.24 -0.48 -5.61
CA GLY A 87 6.33 -1.05 -6.95
C GLY A 87 6.57 -2.56 -6.90
N ASN A 88 6.04 -3.28 -7.87
CA ASN A 88 6.06 -4.75 -7.92
C ASN A 88 5.30 -5.45 -6.78
N THR A 89 4.46 -4.72 -6.05
CA THR A 89 3.42 -5.28 -5.19
C THR A 89 2.05 -4.97 -5.79
N SER A 90 0.99 -5.62 -5.30
CA SER A 90 -0.34 -5.50 -5.89
C SER A 90 -0.88 -4.07 -5.78
N ALA A 91 -1.61 -3.63 -6.81
CA ALA A 91 -2.33 -2.37 -6.79
C ALA A 91 -3.46 -2.41 -5.74
N PRO A 92 -3.90 -1.23 -5.21
CA PRO A 92 -4.84 -1.16 -4.09
C PRO A 92 -6.30 -1.36 -4.52
N ILE A 93 -6.59 -2.46 -5.19
CA ILE A 93 -7.92 -2.79 -5.70
C ILE A 93 -8.50 -4.10 -5.14
N GLY A 94 -7.77 -4.77 -4.24
CA GLY A 94 -8.19 -6.03 -3.65
C GLY A 94 -8.23 -7.20 -4.65
N GLY A 95 -8.81 -8.28 -4.23
CA GLY A 95 -8.96 -9.51 -5.02
C GLY A 95 -8.02 -10.63 -4.60
N ASP A 96 -8.37 -11.85 -5.01
CA ASP A 96 -7.52 -13.03 -4.74
C ASP A 96 -6.16 -12.90 -5.41
N ASN A 97 -5.16 -13.51 -4.81
CA ASN A 97 -3.78 -13.48 -5.27
C ASN A 97 -3.20 -12.05 -5.30
N THR A 98 -3.52 -11.26 -4.27
CA THR A 98 -2.99 -9.91 -4.11
C THR A 98 -2.39 -9.71 -2.72
N ASN A 99 -1.33 -8.90 -2.67
CA ASN A 99 -0.80 -8.29 -1.47
C ASN A 99 -0.35 -6.87 -1.81
N CYS A 100 -1.20 -5.90 -1.48
CA CYS A 100 -0.88 -4.49 -1.64
C CYS A 100 -0.02 -4.04 -0.47
N VAL A 101 1.24 -3.72 -0.73
CA VAL A 101 2.18 -3.28 0.32
C VAL A 101 2.27 -1.75 0.30
N ILE A 102 1.85 -1.14 1.40
CA ILE A 102 1.83 0.32 1.57
C ILE A 102 2.88 0.72 2.59
N ALA A 103 3.83 1.55 2.15
CA ALA A 103 4.87 2.11 2.99
C ALA A 103 4.51 3.53 3.45
N GLY A 104 5.00 3.89 4.62
CA GLY A 104 4.94 5.24 5.15
C GLY A 104 6.12 5.52 6.06
N HIS A 105 6.52 6.78 6.15
CA HIS A 105 7.57 7.19 7.09
C HIS A 105 7.15 6.94 8.54
N ARG A 106 8.10 6.54 9.38
CA ARG A 106 7.88 6.44 10.82
C ARG A 106 8.12 7.79 11.49
N GLY A 107 7.27 8.79 11.14
CA GLY A 107 7.44 10.19 11.46
C GLY A 107 8.29 10.91 10.41
N TRP A 108 7.88 12.10 9.99
CA TRP A 108 8.57 12.88 8.97
C TRP A 108 8.33 14.37 9.20
N ARG A 109 9.41 15.14 9.37
CA ARG A 109 9.38 16.60 9.50
C ARG A 109 8.29 17.12 10.47
N GLY A 110 8.17 16.48 11.65
CA GLY A 110 7.21 16.87 12.68
C GLY A 110 5.79 16.30 12.52
N ALA A 111 5.51 15.59 11.43
CA ALA A 111 4.25 14.87 11.23
C ALA A 111 4.40 13.39 11.59
N ASP A 112 3.32 12.79 12.08
CA ASP A 112 3.37 11.44 12.65
C ASP A 112 3.46 10.33 11.59
N TYR A 113 2.76 10.44 10.46
CA TYR A 113 2.70 9.36 9.45
C TYR A 113 2.46 8.00 10.12
N PHE A 114 3.37 7.02 9.97
CA PHE A 114 3.27 5.71 10.61
C PHE A 114 4.03 5.61 11.95
N ARG A 115 4.34 6.74 12.58
CA ARG A 115 5.05 6.77 13.86
C ARG A 115 4.42 5.84 14.90
N HIS A 116 3.09 5.85 14.99
CA HIS A 116 2.33 5.12 16.00
C HIS A 116 1.78 3.79 15.49
N ILE A 117 2.42 3.17 14.51
CA ILE A 117 2.00 1.89 13.95
C ILE A 117 1.92 0.77 15.01
N ASP A 118 2.67 0.90 16.09
CA ASP A 118 2.65 -0.01 17.24
C ASP A 118 1.34 0.05 18.05
N ARG A 119 0.47 1.01 17.77
CA ARG A 119 -0.91 1.03 18.31
C ARG A 119 -1.85 0.06 17.60
N LEU A 120 -1.48 -0.43 16.42
CA LEU A 120 -2.22 -1.49 15.74
C LEU A 120 -1.91 -2.83 16.39
N HIS A 121 -2.98 -3.60 16.65
CA HIS A 121 -2.88 -4.96 17.20
C HIS A 121 -3.66 -5.93 16.33
N VAL A 122 -3.37 -7.22 16.45
CA VAL A 122 -4.14 -8.29 15.80
C VAL A 122 -5.62 -8.12 16.11
N GLY A 123 -6.47 -8.19 15.09
CA GLY A 123 -7.90 -7.91 15.16
C GLY A 123 -8.28 -6.45 14.86
N GLY A 124 -7.32 -5.55 14.78
CA GLY A 124 -7.55 -4.15 14.42
C GLY A 124 -7.98 -3.98 12.97
N THR A 125 -8.61 -2.84 12.67
CA THR A 125 -9.18 -2.53 11.36
C THR A 125 -8.30 -1.55 10.60
N VAL A 126 -8.10 -1.82 9.31
CA VAL A 126 -7.48 -0.92 8.34
C VAL A 126 -8.42 -0.78 7.15
N LYS A 127 -8.69 0.45 6.71
CA LYS A 127 -9.54 0.74 5.56
C LYS A 127 -8.76 1.42 4.46
N LEU A 128 -9.00 0.98 3.24
CA LEU A 128 -8.43 1.58 2.04
C LEU A 128 -9.57 1.93 1.09
N THR A 129 -9.82 3.22 0.90
CA THR A 129 -10.79 3.71 -0.06
C THR A 129 -10.07 4.10 -1.35
N ASN A 130 -10.32 3.36 -2.42
CA ASN A 130 -9.81 3.68 -3.76
C ASN A 130 -10.86 4.47 -4.55
N LEU A 131 -10.68 4.59 -5.87
CA LEU A 131 -11.60 5.34 -6.73
C LEU A 131 -12.95 4.65 -6.93
N TRP A 132 -13.10 3.39 -6.55
CA TRP A 132 -14.28 2.57 -6.83
C TRP A 132 -15.02 2.10 -5.58
N GLU A 133 -14.30 1.80 -4.50
CA GLU A 133 -14.87 1.20 -3.31
C GLU A 133 -14.00 1.39 -2.06
N THR A 134 -14.56 1.06 -0.91
CA THR A 134 -13.81 0.95 0.35
C THR A 134 -13.53 -0.51 0.65
N LEU A 135 -12.26 -0.83 0.79
CA LEU A 135 -11.76 -2.16 1.16
C LEU A 135 -11.44 -2.17 2.65
N THR A 136 -12.03 -3.10 3.38
CA THR A 136 -11.80 -3.25 4.83
C THR A 136 -10.95 -4.49 5.09
N TYR A 137 -9.91 -4.32 5.89
CA TYR A 137 -8.96 -5.35 6.24
C TYR A 137 -8.85 -5.49 7.75
N THR A 138 -8.54 -6.71 8.21
CA THR A 138 -8.30 -7.00 9.63
C THR A 138 -6.84 -7.39 9.81
N VAL A 139 -6.19 -6.82 10.82
CA VAL A 139 -4.80 -7.18 11.16
C VAL A 139 -4.73 -8.62 11.63
N MET A 140 -3.88 -9.42 10.97
CA MET A 140 -3.71 -10.85 11.24
C MET A 140 -2.40 -11.18 11.94
N ASP A 141 -1.33 -10.43 11.67
CA ASP A 141 -0.01 -10.69 12.21
C ASP A 141 0.85 -9.42 12.15
N ILE A 142 1.85 -9.35 13.02
CA ILE A 142 2.81 -8.25 13.08
C ILE A 142 4.20 -8.86 13.21
N GLN A 143 5.15 -8.41 12.37
CA GLN A 143 6.52 -8.89 12.38
C GLN A 143 7.52 -7.73 12.24
N ILE A 144 8.72 -7.96 12.72
CA ILE A 144 9.88 -7.11 12.44
C ILE A 144 10.79 -7.92 11.52
N ILE A 145 11.10 -7.36 10.34
CA ILE A 145 11.88 -8.04 9.32
C ILE A 145 13.12 -7.22 8.93
N GLN A 146 14.06 -7.88 8.27
CA GLN A 146 15.21 -7.22 7.66
C GLN A 146 14.82 -6.65 6.29
N PRO A 147 15.47 -5.56 5.82
CA PRO A 147 15.13 -4.94 4.54
C PRO A 147 15.28 -5.86 3.32
N HIS A 148 16.07 -6.92 3.40
CA HIS A 148 16.29 -7.87 2.31
C HIS A 148 15.30 -9.05 2.29
N GLU A 149 14.43 -9.18 3.31
CA GLU A 149 13.50 -10.29 3.44
C GLU A 149 12.23 -10.08 2.59
N ILE A 150 12.39 -9.91 1.28
CA ILE A 150 11.28 -9.62 0.36
C ILE A 150 10.22 -10.73 0.31
N GLU A 151 10.60 -11.98 0.60
CA GLU A 151 9.65 -13.09 0.64
C GLU A 151 8.54 -12.87 1.67
N LYS A 152 8.82 -12.08 2.70
CA LYS A 152 7.86 -11.76 3.76
C LYS A 152 6.71 -10.86 3.33
N ILE A 153 6.83 -10.18 2.19
CA ILE A 153 5.81 -9.26 1.68
C ILE A 153 5.26 -9.67 0.30
N LYS A 154 5.59 -10.86 -0.18
CA LYS A 154 5.08 -11.36 -1.45
C LYS A 154 3.61 -11.78 -1.38
N ILE A 155 3.00 -11.86 -2.55
CA ILE A 155 1.64 -12.40 -2.74
C ILE A 155 1.58 -13.82 -2.21
N GLN A 156 0.50 -14.14 -1.50
CA GLN A 156 0.17 -15.49 -1.07
C GLN A 156 -1.05 -15.99 -1.85
N PRO A 157 -0.98 -17.18 -2.48
CA PRO A 157 -2.08 -17.68 -3.31
C PRO A 157 -3.41 -17.73 -2.58
N ASN A 158 -4.47 -17.35 -3.27
CA ASN A 158 -5.87 -17.39 -2.81
C ASN A 158 -6.15 -16.45 -1.62
N ARG A 159 -5.30 -15.44 -1.39
CA ARG A 159 -5.50 -14.45 -0.32
C ARG A 159 -5.57 -13.04 -0.88
N ASP A 160 -6.38 -12.21 -0.24
CA ASP A 160 -6.49 -10.77 -0.48
C ASP A 160 -5.86 -10.05 0.71
N LEU A 161 -4.61 -9.62 0.55
CA LEU A 161 -3.80 -9.06 1.62
C LEU A 161 -3.48 -7.58 1.40
N LEU A 162 -3.39 -6.87 2.51
CA LEU A 162 -2.84 -5.53 2.62
C LEU A 162 -1.74 -5.58 3.67
N THR A 163 -0.55 -5.11 3.33
CA THR A 163 0.59 -5.08 4.23
C THR A 163 1.03 -3.64 4.44
N LEU A 164 1.14 -3.21 5.69
CA LEU A 164 1.70 -1.91 6.04
C LEU A 164 3.16 -2.08 6.45
N LEU A 165 4.01 -1.17 5.99
CA LEU A 165 5.46 -1.26 6.18
C LEU A 165 6.04 0.09 6.56
N THR A 166 6.87 0.12 7.60
CA THR A 166 7.62 1.31 8.00
C THR A 166 8.96 0.95 8.62
N CYS A 167 9.80 1.95 8.84
CA CYS A 167 11.10 1.76 9.48
C CYS A 167 10.98 1.32 10.94
N HIS A 168 11.95 0.54 11.40
CA HIS A 168 12.05 0.08 12.79
C HIS A 168 13.51 -0.03 13.22
N PRO A 169 13.86 0.27 14.47
CA PRO A 169 13.06 1.01 15.45
C PRO A 169 12.78 2.46 15.03
N TYR A 170 11.89 3.14 15.74
CA TYR A 170 11.65 4.56 15.55
C TYR A 170 12.96 5.35 15.65
N ALA A 171 13.16 6.30 14.72
CA ALA A 171 14.36 7.14 14.64
C ALA A 171 15.70 6.37 14.48
N SER A 172 15.67 5.16 13.95
CA SER A 172 16.88 4.31 13.80
C SER A 172 17.60 4.47 12.46
N GLY A 173 17.05 5.25 11.52
CA GLY A 173 17.52 5.29 10.13
C GLY A 173 17.15 4.05 9.33
N GLY A 174 16.19 3.25 9.80
CA GLY A 174 15.63 2.14 9.04
C GLY A 174 16.46 0.86 9.01
N ARG A 175 17.06 0.49 10.12
CA ARG A 175 17.83 -0.77 10.24
C ARG A 175 16.97 -2.01 9.99
N GLN A 176 15.73 -1.95 10.41
CA GLN A 176 14.73 -3.01 10.23
C GLN A 176 13.43 -2.42 9.70
N ARG A 177 12.43 -3.27 9.41
CA ARG A 177 11.09 -2.86 9.00
C ARG A 177 10.06 -3.44 9.96
N TYR A 178 9.12 -2.60 10.37
CA TYR A 178 7.92 -2.99 11.10
C TYR A 178 6.84 -3.28 10.09
N VAL A 179 6.27 -4.49 10.12
CA VAL A 179 5.32 -4.97 9.12
C VAL A 179 4.04 -5.42 9.80
N VAL A 180 2.91 -4.90 9.31
CA VAL A 180 1.56 -5.28 9.76
C VAL A 180 0.86 -5.99 8.59
N TYR A 181 0.55 -7.25 8.77
CA TYR A 181 -0.16 -8.06 7.78
C TYR A 181 -1.66 -8.02 8.03
N CYS A 182 -2.42 -7.63 7.02
CA CYS A 182 -3.88 -7.55 7.09
C CYS A 182 -4.50 -8.42 5.99
N GLU A 183 -5.64 -9.02 6.29
CA GLU A 183 -6.42 -9.80 5.34
C GLU A 183 -7.79 -9.19 5.15
N ARG A 184 -8.33 -9.26 3.93
CA ARG A 184 -9.63 -8.72 3.60
C ARG A 184 -10.69 -9.25 4.52
N THR A 185 -11.46 -8.35 5.13
CA THR A 185 -12.62 -8.71 5.94
C THR A 185 -13.78 -9.08 5.02
N GLU A 186 -14.36 -10.25 5.20
CA GLU A 186 -15.60 -10.63 4.51
C GLU A 186 -16.75 -9.76 5.00
N ASN A 187 -17.55 -9.25 4.06
CA ASN A 187 -18.75 -8.46 4.37
C ASN A 187 -19.92 -9.37 4.72
#